data_f0621c36a2bc7910b9ed9f043c01b44d
#
_entry.id   f0621c36a2bc7910b9ed9f043c01b44d
#
_cell.length_a   1.000
_cell.length_b   1.000
_cell.length_c   1.000
_cell.angle_alpha   90.00
_cell.angle_beta   90.00
_cell.angle_gamma   90.00
#
_symmetry.space_group_name_H-M   'P 1'
#
loop_
_entity.id
_entity.type
_entity.pdbx_description
1 polymer ?
#
loop_
_entity_poly.entity_id
_entity_poly.type
_entity_poly.pdbx_seq_one_letter_code
_entity_poly.pdbx_strand_id
1 'polypeptide(L)'
;MRRNQVAVVGAAETTELGVIPNASQLQLHADAALNAIADAGLKLSDIDGFATAVETPQQVCHYLGITPTWVDGTSVGGCSFMLHVRHAAAAIEAGLCKTVLITHAESGKSMIGKAPRAIPADSLQGQFEAPYGVYGPPSMFPIPVLRFMKTWGITHEQLASVAVVQREWAAKNPRAMMKDPITVADVLNSRMIAYPFRLLQCCLVTDGGGALILTSADRAKDFPHKPVYIMGTGESVETPMVSQMETFNSSRAFKTAGPLAFKEAGIAHKDVDHLMIYDAFAHLPLFGLGDLGFMPYEETGRFIADGNTRPGGKLPLNTNGGGLSYMHSGMYGMYALQESVRQMRGIAPAQVPNAKISVCHGVGGMFAASGTIVFTNER
;
A
#
# COMPACT_ATOMS: atom_id res chain seq x y z
N MET A 1 -13.95 8.46 13.70
CA MET A 1 -14.92 7.99 12.69
C MET A 1 -15.81 6.93 13.32
N ARG A 2 -17.09 6.82 12.92
CA ARG A 2 -17.95 5.74 13.43
C ARG A 2 -17.67 4.46 12.61
N ARG A 3 -17.52 3.35 13.31
CA ARG A 3 -17.25 2.02 12.71
C ARG A 3 -18.33 1.64 11.68
N ASN A 4 -17.92 1.11 10.51
CA ASN A 4 -18.77 0.56 9.47
C ASN A 4 -19.83 1.54 8.88
N GLN A 5 -19.56 2.85 8.89
CA GLN A 5 -20.47 3.84 8.30
C GLN A 5 -20.15 4.16 6.83
N VAL A 6 -18.97 3.77 6.37
CA VAL A 6 -18.52 3.95 4.98
C VAL A 6 -18.02 2.62 4.44
N ALA A 7 -18.26 2.40 3.17
CA ALA A 7 -17.84 1.18 2.47
C ALA A 7 -17.18 1.49 1.12
N VAL A 8 -16.26 0.63 0.71
CA VAL A 8 -15.76 0.54 -0.66
C VAL A 8 -16.77 -0.26 -1.49
N VAL A 9 -17.27 0.35 -2.55
CA VAL A 9 -18.27 -0.21 -3.45
C VAL A 9 -17.76 -0.43 -4.87
N GLY A 10 -16.66 0.24 -5.26
CA GLY A 10 -15.93 0.04 -6.50
C GLY A 10 -14.45 -0.12 -6.24
N ALA A 11 -13.78 -1.05 -6.93
CA ALA A 11 -12.34 -1.29 -6.81
C ALA A 11 -11.80 -1.95 -8.08
N ALA A 12 -10.95 -1.25 -8.80
CA ALA A 12 -10.32 -1.79 -9.99
C ALA A 12 -8.91 -1.23 -10.19
N GLU A 13 -8.10 -1.99 -10.90
CA GLU A 13 -6.79 -1.57 -11.38
C GLU A 13 -6.88 -1.17 -12.86
N THR A 14 -5.79 -0.61 -13.40
CA THR A 14 -5.65 -0.37 -14.85
C THR A 14 -5.83 -1.69 -15.62
N THR A 15 -6.36 -1.58 -16.82
CA THR A 15 -6.63 -2.72 -17.70
C THR A 15 -5.37 -3.54 -17.93
N GLU A 16 -4.28 -2.86 -18.28
CA GLU A 16 -2.94 -3.45 -18.36
C GLU A 16 -2.09 -3.09 -17.15
N LEU A 17 -1.10 -3.93 -16.84
CA LEU A 17 -0.11 -3.76 -15.78
C LEU A 17 1.28 -4.14 -16.30
N GLY A 18 2.32 -3.48 -15.79
CA GLY A 18 3.70 -3.89 -16.02
C GLY A 18 4.49 -2.93 -16.90
N VAL A 19 4.42 -3.04 -18.21
CA VAL A 19 5.10 -2.15 -19.17
C VAL A 19 4.06 -1.63 -20.15
N ILE A 20 3.73 -0.34 -20.05
CA ILE A 20 2.65 0.30 -20.84
C ILE A 20 3.21 1.54 -21.56
N PRO A 21 3.97 1.35 -22.67
CA PRO A 21 4.71 2.44 -23.30
C PRO A 21 3.85 3.40 -24.14
N ASN A 22 2.57 3.13 -24.27
CA ASN A 22 1.61 3.89 -25.06
C ASN A 22 0.58 4.68 -24.23
N ALA A 23 0.71 4.68 -22.90
CA ALA A 23 -0.18 5.41 -22.01
C ALA A 23 0.61 6.34 -21.09
N SER A 24 0.19 7.60 -21.03
CA SER A 24 0.71 8.56 -20.07
C SER A 24 0.21 8.28 -18.66
N GLN A 25 0.91 8.81 -17.66
CA GLN A 25 0.48 8.69 -16.27
C GLN A 25 -0.97 9.14 -16.08
N LEU A 26 -1.38 10.26 -16.72
CA LEU A 26 -2.75 10.76 -16.65
C LEU A 26 -3.77 9.82 -17.32
N GLN A 27 -3.42 9.19 -18.44
CA GLN A 27 -4.26 8.16 -19.07
C GLN A 27 -4.42 6.92 -18.18
N LEU A 28 -3.38 6.51 -17.48
CA LEU A 28 -3.46 5.40 -16.52
C LEU A 28 -4.39 5.74 -15.33
N HIS A 29 -4.39 6.99 -14.83
CA HIS A 29 -5.38 7.44 -13.85
C HIS A 29 -6.81 7.31 -14.37
N ALA A 30 -7.04 7.73 -15.63
CA ALA A 30 -8.37 7.65 -16.24
C ALA A 30 -8.82 6.21 -16.47
N ASP A 31 -7.93 5.34 -16.94
CA ASP A 31 -8.24 3.91 -17.14
C ASP A 31 -8.63 3.25 -15.82
N ALA A 32 -7.84 3.43 -14.76
CA ALA A 32 -8.19 2.91 -13.42
C ALA A 32 -9.51 3.47 -12.90
N ALA A 33 -9.75 4.78 -13.06
CA ALA A 33 -10.98 5.44 -12.65
C ALA A 33 -12.22 4.87 -13.35
N LEU A 34 -12.17 4.74 -14.68
CA LEU A 34 -13.26 4.22 -15.48
C LEU A 34 -13.57 2.75 -15.14
N ASN A 35 -12.52 1.95 -14.91
CA ASN A 35 -12.67 0.56 -14.49
C ASN A 35 -13.35 0.46 -13.11
N ALA A 36 -12.98 1.31 -12.13
CA ALA A 36 -13.60 1.32 -10.82
C ALA A 36 -15.06 1.84 -10.85
N ILE A 37 -15.35 2.82 -11.70
CA ILE A 37 -16.71 3.33 -11.94
C ILE A 37 -17.58 2.24 -12.54
N ALA A 38 -17.07 1.49 -13.53
CA ALA A 38 -17.76 0.34 -14.12
C ALA A 38 -18.00 -0.78 -13.10
N ASP A 39 -16.99 -1.11 -12.26
CA ASP A 39 -17.11 -2.07 -11.17
C ASP A 39 -18.22 -1.68 -10.17
N ALA A 40 -18.37 -0.39 -9.90
CA ALA A 40 -19.44 0.13 -9.04
C ALA A 40 -20.80 0.27 -9.72
N GLY A 41 -20.91 0.08 -11.04
CA GLY A 41 -22.14 0.32 -11.80
C GLY A 41 -22.56 1.80 -11.85
N LEU A 42 -21.59 2.72 -11.76
CA LEU A 42 -21.81 4.17 -11.72
C LEU A 42 -21.47 4.83 -13.06
N LYS A 43 -21.76 6.13 -13.14
CA LYS A 43 -21.34 7.04 -14.20
C LYS A 43 -20.40 8.10 -13.62
N LEU A 44 -19.60 8.75 -14.45
CA LEU A 44 -18.74 9.87 -14.05
C LEU A 44 -19.51 10.98 -13.34
N SER A 45 -20.77 11.24 -13.76
CA SER A 45 -21.66 12.24 -13.16
C SER A 45 -22.09 11.93 -11.71
N ASP A 46 -21.87 10.70 -11.24
CA ASP A 46 -22.26 10.28 -9.90
C ASP A 46 -21.16 10.56 -8.86
N ILE A 47 -19.98 10.99 -9.34
CA ILE A 47 -18.82 11.30 -8.51
C ILE A 47 -18.88 12.76 -8.05
N ASP A 48 -19.03 12.99 -6.75
CA ASP A 48 -19.07 14.30 -6.12
C ASP A 48 -17.90 14.56 -5.15
N GLY A 49 -17.04 13.54 -4.92
CA GLY A 49 -15.79 13.64 -4.19
C GLY A 49 -14.63 12.99 -4.96
N PHE A 50 -13.42 13.57 -4.86
CA PHE A 50 -12.23 13.06 -5.56
C PHE A 50 -10.97 13.19 -4.72
N ALA A 51 -10.12 12.14 -4.75
CA ALA A 51 -8.79 12.19 -4.13
C ALA A 51 -7.73 11.52 -4.99
N THR A 52 -6.51 12.07 -4.98
CA THR A 52 -5.37 11.51 -5.70
C THR A 52 -4.05 12.00 -5.12
N ALA A 53 -2.95 11.32 -5.43
CA ALA A 53 -1.60 11.73 -5.11
C ALA A 53 -0.69 11.59 -6.35
N VAL A 54 0.42 12.31 -6.37
CA VAL A 54 1.38 12.47 -7.47
C VAL A 54 0.87 13.43 -8.54
N GLU A 55 -0.23 13.10 -9.20
CA GLU A 55 -0.97 14.05 -10.03
C GLU A 55 -1.83 14.97 -9.16
N THR A 56 -2.09 16.18 -9.64
CA THR A 56 -2.98 17.09 -8.93
C THR A 56 -4.45 16.74 -9.17
N PRO A 57 -5.34 16.93 -8.19
CA PRO A 57 -6.76 16.70 -8.39
C PRO A 57 -7.34 17.45 -9.57
N GLN A 58 -6.89 18.69 -9.83
CA GLN A 58 -7.36 19.52 -10.95
C GLN A 58 -7.08 18.87 -12.30
N GLN A 59 -5.87 18.32 -12.50
CA GLN A 59 -5.49 17.69 -13.76
C GLN A 59 -6.31 16.44 -14.04
N VAL A 60 -6.45 15.56 -13.03
CA VAL A 60 -7.18 14.31 -13.20
C VAL A 60 -8.69 14.56 -13.36
N CYS A 61 -9.28 15.46 -12.56
CA CYS A 61 -10.69 15.84 -12.70
C CYS A 61 -10.99 16.47 -14.05
N HIS A 62 -10.13 17.39 -14.53
CA HIS A 62 -10.27 17.97 -15.85
C HIS A 62 -10.23 16.92 -16.96
N TYR A 63 -9.27 15.99 -16.88
CA TYR A 63 -9.12 14.93 -17.88
C TYR A 63 -10.32 13.96 -17.89
N LEU A 64 -10.89 13.66 -16.72
CA LEU A 64 -12.10 12.84 -16.56
C LEU A 64 -13.39 13.59 -16.91
N GLY A 65 -13.37 14.92 -16.98
CA GLY A 65 -14.57 15.74 -17.18
C GLY A 65 -15.50 15.78 -15.97
N ILE A 66 -14.98 15.68 -14.74
CA ILE A 66 -15.74 15.76 -13.51
C ILE A 66 -15.46 17.04 -12.73
N THR A 67 -16.46 17.52 -11.98
CA THR A 67 -16.37 18.72 -11.12
C THR A 67 -16.84 18.40 -9.70
N PRO A 68 -16.04 17.64 -8.92
CA PRO A 68 -16.42 17.25 -7.57
C PRO A 68 -16.48 18.47 -6.63
N THR A 69 -17.34 18.40 -5.61
CA THR A 69 -17.48 19.43 -4.59
C THR A 69 -16.55 19.23 -3.40
N TRP A 70 -15.97 18.03 -3.25
CA TRP A 70 -14.93 17.73 -2.26
C TRP A 70 -13.71 17.16 -2.97
N VAL A 71 -12.53 17.64 -2.58
CA VAL A 71 -11.26 17.17 -3.15
C VAL A 71 -10.19 17.02 -2.08
N ASP A 72 -9.28 16.03 -2.26
CA ASP A 72 -8.08 15.82 -1.45
C ASP A 72 -6.88 15.52 -2.36
N GLY A 73 -5.78 16.20 -2.09
CA GLY A 73 -4.51 16.02 -2.81
C GLY A 73 -3.36 15.69 -1.86
N THR A 74 -3.66 15.13 -0.67
CA THR A 74 -2.63 14.73 0.31
C THR A 74 -1.63 13.78 -0.33
N SER A 75 -0.35 14.16 -0.34
CA SER A 75 0.72 13.40 -0.97
C SER A 75 1.88 13.21 0.01
N VAL A 76 1.90 12.05 0.67
CA VAL A 76 2.90 11.66 1.68
C VAL A 76 3.66 10.38 1.28
N GLY A 77 3.66 10.07 -0.01
CA GLY A 77 4.27 8.84 -0.54
C GLY A 77 3.28 7.67 -0.57
N GLY A 78 3.79 6.45 -0.48
CA GLY A 78 3.01 5.23 -0.77
C GLY A 78 1.76 5.00 0.07
N CYS A 79 1.67 5.54 1.28
CA CYS A 79 0.49 5.44 2.13
C CYS A 79 -0.58 6.53 1.86
N SER A 80 -0.37 7.45 0.91
CA SER A 80 -1.32 8.54 0.61
C SER A 80 -2.75 8.01 0.41
N PHE A 81 -2.90 6.87 -0.24
CA PHE A 81 -4.22 6.29 -0.56
C PHE A 81 -4.96 5.77 0.68
N MET A 82 -4.24 5.33 1.73
CA MET A 82 -4.83 5.01 3.03
C MET A 82 -5.34 6.28 3.71
N LEU A 83 -4.58 7.37 3.64
CA LEU A 83 -5.02 8.67 4.15
C LEU A 83 -6.25 9.16 3.37
N HIS A 84 -6.26 9.04 2.04
CA HIS A 84 -7.43 9.38 1.23
C HIS A 84 -8.68 8.57 1.62
N VAL A 85 -8.54 7.26 1.91
CA VAL A 85 -9.66 6.44 2.40
C VAL A 85 -10.19 6.99 3.73
N ARG A 86 -9.31 7.34 4.67
CA ARG A 86 -9.68 7.95 5.95
C ARG A 86 -10.37 9.31 5.77
N HIS A 87 -9.78 10.20 4.97
CA HIS A 87 -10.30 11.54 4.72
C HIS A 87 -11.64 11.50 3.97
N ALA A 88 -11.76 10.64 2.96
CA ALA A 88 -13.00 10.42 2.22
C ALA A 88 -14.11 9.89 3.13
N ALA A 89 -13.79 8.93 4.01
CA ALA A 89 -14.75 8.41 4.96
C ALA A 89 -15.24 9.49 5.93
N ALA A 90 -14.35 10.34 6.45
CA ALA A 90 -14.72 11.48 7.28
C ALA A 90 -15.58 12.51 6.51
N ALA A 91 -15.25 12.79 5.24
CA ALA A 91 -16.02 13.71 4.40
C ALA A 91 -17.43 13.19 4.11
N ILE A 92 -17.58 11.88 3.84
CA ILE A 92 -18.90 11.24 3.65
C ILE A 92 -19.71 11.29 4.93
N GLU A 93 -19.14 10.98 6.10
CA GLU A 93 -19.83 11.07 7.39
C GLU A 93 -20.25 12.50 7.73
N ALA A 94 -19.45 13.48 7.34
CA ALA A 94 -19.76 14.91 7.53
C ALA A 94 -20.76 15.47 6.50
N GLY A 95 -21.15 14.69 5.50
CA GLY A 95 -22.09 15.10 4.45
C GLY A 95 -21.50 16.06 3.42
N LEU A 96 -20.17 16.15 3.31
CA LEU A 96 -19.48 17.01 2.33
C LEU A 96 -19.55 16.44 0.91
N CYS A 97 -19.66 15.13 0.78
CA CYS A 97 -19.85 14.39 -0.47
C CYS A 97 -20.53 13.05 -0.20
N LYS A 98 -20.98 12.38 -1.27
CA LYS A 98 -21.72 11.09 -1.18
C LYS A 98 -20.98 9.94 -1.81
N THR A 99 -20.20 10.20 -2.87
CA THR A 99 -19.52 9.20 -3.68
C THR A 99 -18.12 9.71 -4.01
N VAL A 100 -17.10 9.12 -3.40
CA VAL A 100 -15.71 9.54 -3.56
C VAL A 100 -14.97 8.55 -4.43
N LEU A 101 -14.33 9.07 -5.49
CA LEU A 101 -13.37 8.36 -6.33
C LEU A 101 -11.94 8.67 -5.83
N ILE A 102 -11.17 7.64 -5.50
CA ILE A 102 -9.76 7.75 -5.15
C ILE A 102 -8.95 7.09 -6.25
N THR A 103 -7.98 7.79 -6.85
CA THR A 103 -7.15 7.23 -7.92
C THR A 103 -5.68 7.23 -7.58
N HIS A 104 -4.96 6.26 -8.14
CA HIS A 104 -3.51 6.21 -8.24
C HIS A 104 -3.12 5.66 -9.61
N ALA A 105 -2.16 6.28 -10.26
CA ALA A 105 -1.45 5.68 -11.37
C ALA A 105 -0.07 6.31 -11.54
N GLU A 106 0.89 5.49 -11.95
CA GLU A 106 2.21 5.98 -12.35
C GLU A 106 2.74 5.19 -13.55
N SER A 107 3.36 5.92 -14.49
CA SER A 107 4.19 5.36 -15.56
C SER A 107 5.64 5.21 -15.03
N GLY A 108 5.81 4.32 -14.05
CA GLY A 108 7.06 4.16 -13.32
C GLY A 108 8.17 3.52 -14.15
N LYS A 109 7.81 2.65 -15.08
CA LYS A 109 8.72 1.93 -15.97
C LYS A 109 8.94 2.66 -17.30
N SER A 110 7.84 3.05 -17.95
CA SER A 110 7.89 3.66 -19.30
C SER A 110 8.13 5.17 -19.26
N MET A 111 7.93 5.83 -18.10
CA MET A 111 8.17 7.26 -17.87
C MET A 111 7.35 8.19 -18.80
N ILE A 112 6.22 7.74 -19.30
CA ILE A 112 5.37 8.54 -20.18
C ILE A 112 4.53 9.54 -19.37
N GLY A 113 4.68 10.82 -19.65
CA GLY A 113 3.99 11.90 -18.93
C GLY A 113 4.42 12.02 -17.46
N LYS A 114 5.62 11.54 -17.12
CA LYS A 114 6.17 11.58 -15.76
C LYS A 114 7.46 12.39 -15.74
N ALA A 115 7.51 13.40 -14.87
CA ALA A 115 8.74 14.15 -14.63
C ALA A 115 9.77 13.29 -13.88
N PRO A 116 11.07 13.42 -14.20
CA PRO A 116 12.13 12.81 -13.40
C PRO A 116 12.04 13.29 -11.94
N ARG A 117 12.12 12.34 -10.99
CA ARG A 117 12.24 12.69 -9.57
C ARG A 117 13.66 13.18 -9.28
N ALA A 118 13.77 14.39 -8.74
CA ALA A 118 15.01 14.95 -8.23
C ALA A 118 14.80 15.37 -6.78
N ILE A 119 15.86 15.31 -5.98
CA ILE A 119 15.87 15.93 -4.64
C ILE A 119 16.23 17.39 -4.84
N PRO A 120 15.33 18.35 -4.57
CA PRO A 120 15.66 19.78 -4.70
C PRO A 120 16.81 20.14 -3.75
N ALA A 121 17.79 20.88 -4.26
CA ALA A 121 18.99 21.23 -3.49
C ALA A 121 18.69 22.10 -2.25
N ASP A 122 17.60 22.84 -2.27
CA ASP A 122 17.10 23.67 -1.17
C ASP A 122 16.15 22.96 -0.20
N SER A 123 15.81 21.68 -0.48
CA SER A 123 15.02 20.86 0.45
C SER A 123 15.87 20.39 1.64
N LEU A 124 15.21 19.98 2.73
CA LEU A 124 15.89 19.38 3.88
C LEU A 124 16.75 18.18 3.48
N GLN A 125 16.21 17.27 2.66
CA GLN A 125 16.97 16.14 2.14
C GLN A 125 18.14 16.58 1.25
N GLY A 126 17.92 17.58 0.39
CA GLY A 126 18.93 18.12 -0.50
C GLY A 126 20.12 18.75 0.25
N GLN A 127 19.86 19.40 1.39
CA GLN A 127 20.87 20.06 2.19
C GLN A 127 21.59 19.12 3.17
N PHE A 128 20.87 18.16 3.79
CA PHE A 128 21.39 17.42 4.94
C PHE A 128 21.59 15.92 4.70
N GLU A 129 21.07 15.34 3.61
CA GLU A 129 21.25 13.93 3.28
C GLU A 129 21.94 13.70 1.92
N ALA A 130 21.55 14.43 0.89
CA ALA A 130 22.11 14.26 -0.45
C ALA A 130 23.65 14.48 -0.53
N PRO A 131 24.27 15.44 0.20
CA PRO A 131 25.72 15.60 0.21
C PRO A 131 26.49 14.36 0.70
N TYR A 132 25.82 13.48 1.46
CA TYR A 132 26.38 12.22 1.97
C TYR A 132 26.05 10.99 1.09
N GLY A 133 25.53 11.22 -0.12
CA GLY A 133 25.22 10.16 -1.08
C GLY A 133 23.85 9.49 -0.87
N VAL A 134 22.96 10.13 -0.12
CA VAL A 134 21.62 9.59 0.15
C VAL A 134 20.64 10.06 -0.93
N TYR A 135 20.49 9.26 -1.98
CA TYR A 135 19.65 9.55 -3.13
C TYR A 135 18.61 8.43 -3.35
N GLY A 136 17.39 8.61 -2.85
CA GLY A 136 16.28 7.69 -3.05
C GLY A 136 16.32 6.44 -2.16
N PRO A 137 15.28 5.58 -2.25
CA PRO A 137 15.03 4.51 -1.31
C PRO A 137 16.18 3.50 -1.12
N PRO A 138 16.91 3.07 -2.17
CA PRO A 138 17.99 2.10 -2.00
C PRO A 138 19.17 2.58 -1.15
N SER A 139 19.38 3.88 -1.04
CA SER A 139 20.44 4.46 -0.20
C SER A 139 19.91 5.02 1.14
N MET A 140 18.59 5.20 1.26
CA MET A 140 17.96 5.71 2.47
C MET A 140 17.64 4.61 3.50
N PHE A 141 17.08 3.48 3.07
CA PHE A 141 16.69 2.38 3.95
C PHE A 141 17.84 1.56 4.58
N PRO A 142 19.05 1.48 4.02
CA PRO A 142 20.11 0.65 4.60
C PRO A 142 20.41 0.92 6.07
N ILE A 143 20.49 2.18 6.49
CA ILE A 143 20.86 2.53 7.88
C ILE A 143 19.83 2.02 8.88
N PRO A 144 18.51 2.36 8.78
CA PRO A 144 17.52 1.82 9.71
C PRO A 144 17.43 0.29 9.65
N VAL A 145 17.56 -0.31 8.48
CA VAL A 145 17.48 -1.77 8.34
C VAL A 145 18.65 -2.49 9.01
N LEU A 146 19.88 -2.01 8.81
CA LEU A 146 21.05 -2.56 9.49
C LEU A 146 20.95 -2.41 11.02
N ARG A 147 20.43 -1.28 11.48
CA ARG A 147 20.19 -1.07 12.91
C ARG A 147 19.14 -2.03 13.44
N PHE A 148 18.03 -2.21 12.71
CA PHE A 148 16.97 -3.17 13.04
C PHE A 148 17.51 -4.59 13.13
N MET A 149 18.20 -5.06 12.07
CA MET A 149 18.80 -6.39 12.03
C MET A 149 19.74 -6.63 13.20
N LYS A 150 20.63 -5.67 13.48
CA LYS A 150 21.61 -5.78 14.58
C LYS A 150 20.92 -5.76 15.96
N THR A 151 19.92 -4.91 16.14
CA THR A 151 19.24 -4.77 17.44
C THR A 151 18.41 -6.00 17.79
N TRP A 152 17.72 -6.57 16.80
CA TRP A 152 16.74 -7.64 17.00
C TRP A 152 17.23 -9.03 16.56
N GLY A 153 18.48 -9.13 16.13
CA GLY A 153 19.08 -10.41 15.71
C GLY A 153 18.52 -10.98 14.42
N ILE A 154 17.98 -10.12 13.54
CA ILE A 154 17.43 -10.57 12.23
C ILE A 154 18.58 -10.91 11.29
N THR A 155 18.52 -12.12 10.71
CA THR A 155 19.56 -12.61 9.76
C THR A 155 19.25 -12.20 8.32
N HIS A 156 20.24 -12.32 7.44
CA HIS A 156 20.06 -12.10 6.00
C HIS A 156 19.11 -13.13 5.39
N GLU A 157 19.11 -14.37 5.86
CA GLU A 157 18.19 -15.43 5.44
C GLU A 157 16.75 -15.11 5.81
N GLN A 158 16.52 -14.60 7.02
CA GLN A 158 15.19 -14.16 7.46
C GLN A 158 14.69 -12.98 6.63
N LEU A 159 15.56 -12.01 6.34
CA LEU A 159 15.23 -10.90 5.44
C LEU A 159 14.94 -11.41 4.01
N ALA A 160 15.67 -12.39 3.52
CA ALA A 160 15.47 -13.01 2.21
C ALA A 160 14.16 -13.82 2.14
N SER A 161 13.74 -14.45 3.24
CA SER A 161 12.50 -15.24 3.31
C SER A 161 11.25 -14.40 3.01
N VAL A 162 11.28 -13.10 3.27
CA VAL A 162 10.19 -12.19 2.89
C VAL A 162 9.95 -12.24 1.38
N ALA A 163 10.99 -12.10 0.57
CA ALA A 163 10.86 -12.14 -0.90
C ALA A 163 10.39 -13.51 -1.40
N VAL A 164 10.80 -14.59 -0.76
CA VAL A 164 10.36 -15.96 -1.09
C VAL A 164 8.86 -16.11 -0.85
N VAL A 165 8.37 -15.71 0.32
CA VAL A 165 6.93 -15.78 0.64
C VAL A 165 6.10 -14.91 -0.29
N GLN A 166 6.53 -13.70 -0.62
CA GLN A 166 5.85 -12.85 -1.58
C GLN A 166 5.75 -13.52 -2.96
N ARG A 167 6.81 -14.21 -3.39
CA ARG A 167 6.83 -14.94 -4.67
C ARG A 167 5.87 -16.14 -4.65
N GLU A 168 5.73 -16.84 -3.54
CA GLU A 168 4.75 -17.94 -3.41
C GLU A 168 3.30 -17.44 -3.56
N TRP A 169 2.98 -16.26 -3.02
CA TRP A 169 1.69 -15.63 -3.24
C TRP A 169 1.52 -15.17 -4.69
N ALA A 170 2.54 -14.51 -5.26
CA ALA A 170 2.54 -14.05 -6.65
C ALA A 170 2.33 -15.18 -7.65
N ALA A 171 2.87 -16.37 -7.39
CA ALA A 171 2.69 -17.56 -8.24
C ALA A 171 1.21 -17.98 -8.38
N LYS A 172 0.35 -17.58 -7.43
CA LYS A 172 -1.09 -17.83 -7.45
C LYS A 172 -1.89 -16.69 -8.09
N ASN A 173 -1.24 -15.58 -8.42
CA ASN A 173 -1.92 -14.41 -8.98
C ASN A 173 -1.57 -14.25 -10.48
N PRO A 174 -2.52 -14.47 -11.40
CA PRO A 174 -2.26 -14.41 -12.84
C PRO A 174 -1.76 -13.04 -13.30
N ARG A 175 -2.10 -11.96 -12.59
CA ARG A 175 -1.67 -10.59 -12.90
C ARG A 175 -0.31 -10.22 -12.32
N ALA A 176 0.32 -11.06 -11.50
CA ALA A 176 1.62 -10.76 -10.92
C ALA A 176 2.72 -10.76 -11.99
N MET A 177 3.66 -9.82 -11.85
CA MET A 177 4.76 -9.65 -12.81
C MET A 177 5.82 -10.73 -12.68
N MET A 178 6.08 -11.20 -11.45
CA MET A 178 7.10 -12.20 -11.14
C MET A 178 6.42 -13.40 -10.47
N LYS A 179 6.37 -14.55 -11.14
CA LYS A 179 5.64 -15.74 -10.67
C LYS A 179 6.53 -16.98 -10.48
N ASP A 180 7.70 -17.00 -11.11
CA ASP A 180 8.60 -18.15 -11.02
C ASP A 180 9.11 -18.30 -9.58
N PRO A 181 9.06 -19.51 -9.01
CA PRO A 181 9.52 -19.74 -7.64
C PRO A 181 10.98 -19.35 -7.45
N ILE A 182 11.29 -18.85 -6.26
CA ILE A 182 12.64 -18.51 -5.83
C ILE A 182 12.94 -19.11 -4.47
N THR A 183 14.20 -19.34 -4.17
CA THR A 183 14.70 -19.80 -2.88
C THR A 183 15.42 -18.69 -2.13
N VAL A 184 15.65 -18.88 -0.83
CA VAL A 184 16.51 -17.99 -0.03
C VAL A 184 17.89 -17.86 -0.66
N ALA A 185 18.46 -18.96 -1.19
CA ALA A 185 19.75 -18.94 -1.87
C ALA A 185 19.73 -18.06 -3.13
N ASP A 186 18.67 -18.12 -3.93
CA ASP A 186 18.51 -17.25 -5.12
C ASP A 186 18.49 -15.77 -4.73
N VAL A 187 17.78 -15.45 -3.65
CA VAL A 187 17.72 -14.06 -3.12
C VAL A 187 19.11 -13.62 -2.68
N LEU A 188 19.82 -14.43 -1.87
CA LEU A 188 21.14 -14.11 -1.34
C LEU A 188 22.24 -14.07 -2.42
N ASN A 189 22.08 -14.77 -3.53
CA ASN A 189 22.99 -14.75 -4.67
C ASN A 189 22.64 -13.69 -5.72
N SER A 190 21.47 -13.04 -5.61
CA SER A 190 21.09 -11.99 -6.54
C SER A 190 21.98 -10.74 -6.38
N ARG A 191 22.03 -9.91 -7.43
CA ARG A 191 22.90 -8.72 -7.47
C ARG A 191 22.68 -7.81 -6.25
N MET A 192 23.77 -7.38 -5.60
CA MET A 192 23.73 -6.36 -4.55
C MET A 192 23.29 -5.02 -5.15
N ILE A 193 22.30 -4.39 -4.54
CA ILE A 193 21.83 -3.03 -4.89
C ILE A 193 22.47 -2.02 -3.96
N ALA A 194 22.22 -2.15 -2.65
CA ALA A 194 22.84 -1.36 -1.59
C ALA A 194 22.77 -2.20 -0.30
N TYR A 195 23.90 -2.53 0.30
CA TYR A 195 23.93 -3.40 1.48
C TYR A 195 22.99 -2.90 2.58
N PRO A 196 22.07 -3.75 3.14
CA PRO A 196 22.02 -5.21 3.00
C PRO A 196 21.15 -5.71 1.84
N PHE A 197 20.57 -4.85 1.01
CA PHE A 197 19.59 -5.21 0.00
C PHE A 197 20.20 -5.76 -1.29
N ARG A 198 19.64 -6.86 -1.71
CA ARG A 198 19.86 -7.47 -3.01
C ARG A 198 18.66 -7.23 -3.93
N LEU A 199 18.84 -7.46 -5.23
CA LEU A 199 17.84 -7.15 -6.26
C LEU A 199 16.45 -7.73 -5.93
N LEU A 200 16.37 -9.00 -5.51
CA LEU A 200 15.11 -9.66 -5.23
C LEU A 200 14.45 -9.21 -3.90
N GLN A 201 15.12 -8.36 -3.13
CA GLN A 201 14.60 -7.73 -1.91
C GLN A 201 14.10 -6.30 -2.15
N CYS A 202 14.18 -5.80 -3.38
CA CYS A 202 13.70 -4.50 -3.80
C CYS A 202 12.43 -4.65 -4.64
N CYS A 203 11.53 -3.67 -4.52
CA CYS A 203 10.29 -3.67 -5.31
C CYS A 203 10.54 -3.61 -6.82
N LEU A 204 9.53 -4.02 -7.55
CA LEU A 204 9.49 -3.91 -8.99
C LEU A 204 9.43 -2.44 -9.44
N VAL A 205 9.73 -2.21 -10.70
CA VAL A 205 9.47 -0.93 -11.39
C VAL A 205 8.55 -1.23 -12.57
N THR A 206 7.31 -0.79 -12.47
CA THR A 206 6.23 -1.10 -13.41
C THR A 206 5.41 0.14 -13.76
N ASP A 207 4.51 0.01 -14.73
CA ASP A 207 3.46 0.97 -15.05
C ASP A 207 2.12 0.42 -14.58
N GLY A 208 1.20 1.29 -14.22
CA GLY A 208 -0.16 0.94 -13.85
C GLY A 208 -0.70 1.76 -12.69
N GLY A 209 -1.89 1.42 -12.27
CA GLY A 209 -2.59 2.11 -11.19
C GLY A 209 -3.82 1.34 -10.71
N GLY A 210 -4.60 2.00 -9.89
CA GLY A 210 -5.86 1.50 -9.38
C GLY A 210 -6.74 2.64 -8.87
N ALA A 211 -8.01 2.35 -8.68
CA ALA A 211 -8.97 3.28 -8.12
C ALA A 211 -9.96 2.59 -7.19
N LEU A 212 -10.44 3.33 -6.20
CA LEU A 212 -11.48 2.92 -5.27
C LEU A 212 -12.66 3.89 -5.33
N ILE A 213 -13.86 3.37 -5.10
CA ILE A 213 -15.07 4.18 -4.91
C ILE A 213 -15.64 3.90 -3.53
N LEU A 214 -15.83 4.97 -2.75
CA LEU A 214 -16.37 4.96 -1.41
C LEU A 214 -17.74 5.64 -1.36
N THR A 215 -18.63 5.09 -0.53
CA THR A 215 -19.93 5.71 -0.23
C THR A 215 -20.37 5.35 1.19
N SER A 216 -21.47 5.94 1.66
CA SER A 216 -22.04 5.57 2.97
C SER A 216 -22.53 4.11 2.99
N ALA A 217 -22.41 3.44 4.13
CA ALA A 217 -22.83 2.05 4.30
C ALA A 217 -24.31 1.83 4.00
N ASP A 218 -25.17 2.85 4.23
CA ASP A 218 -26.59 2.74 3.94
C ASP A 218 -26.90 2.70 2.44
N ARG A 219 -26.07 3.37 1.61
CA ARG A 219 -26.16 3.31 0.15
C ARG A 219 -25.46 2.09 -0.43
N ALA A 220 -24.45 1.56 0.26
CA ALA A 220 -23.59 0.51 -0.26
C ALA A 220 -24.34 -0.79 -0.65
N LYS A 221 -25.49 -1.06 -0.05
CA LYS A 221 -26.36 -2.22 -0.39
C LYS A 221 -26.97 -2.15 -1.80
N ASP A 222 -27.03 -0.96 -2.39
CA ASP A 222 -27.64 -0.73 -3.71
C ASP A 222 -26.62 -0.91 -4.87
N PHE A 223 -25.37 -1.28 -4.55
CA PHE A 223 -24.29 -1.49 -5.52
C PHE A 223 -24.14 -2.96 -5.93
N PRO A 224 -23.58 -3.25 -7.13
CA PRO A 224 -23.55 -4.60 -7.69
C PRO A 224 -22.77 -5.62 -6.88
N HIS A 225 -21.69 -5.19 -6.21
CA HIS A 225 -20.78 -6.08 -5.51
C HIS A 225 -20.95 -6.01 -4.00
N LYS A 226 -20.50 -7.07 -3.31
CA LYS A 226 -20.45 -7.12 -1.84
C LYS A 226 -19.68 -5.92 -1.31
N PRO A 227 -20.28 -5.07 -0.47
CA PRO A 227 -19.59 -3.92 0.12
C PRO A 227 -18.45 -4.37 1.04
N VAL A 228 -17.38 -3.58 1.08
CA VAL A 228 -16.29 -3.77 2.03
C VAL A 228 -16.26 -2.58 2.98
N TYR A 229 -16.63 -2.82 4.22
CA TYR A 229 -16.80 -1.76 5.21
C TYR A 229 -15.48 -1.35 5.86
N ILE A 230 -15.34 -0.05 6.15
CA ILE A 230 -14.22 0.51 6.89
C ILE A 230 -14.53 0.43 8.37
N MET A 231 -13.81 -0.41 9.11
CA MET A 231 -13.98 -0.57 10.56
C MET A 231 -13.18 0.44 11.36
N GLY A 232 -11.96 0.75 10.91
CA GLY A 232 -11.06 1.64 11.60
C GLY A 232 -9.96 2.16 10.70
N THR A 233 -9.43 3.30 11.08
CA THR A 233 -8.41 4.01 10.32
C THR A 233 -7.39 4.65 11.25
N GLY A 234 -6.15 4.78 10.79
CA GLY A 234 -5.12 5.51 11.50
C GLY A 234 -4.12 6.12 10.53
N GLU A 235 -3.58 7.27 10.89
CA GLU A 235 -2.56 7.94 10.13
C GLU A 235 -1.56 8.65 11.06
N SER A 236 -0.34 8.82 10.59
CA SER A 236 0.69 9.57 11.30
C SER A 236 1.80 9.99 10.36
N VAL A 237 2.51 11.03 10.74
CA VAL A 237 3.76 11.45 10.11
C VAL A 237 4.88 11.44 11.16
N GLU A 238 6.12 11.22 10.71
CA GLU A 238 7.29 11.25 11.57
C GLU A 238 8.28 12.32 11.11
N THR A 239 9.05 12.04 10.08
CA THR A 239 10.07 12.95 9.55
C THR A 239 10.28 12.71 8.05
N PRO A 240 10.52 13.74 7.24
CA PRO A 240 10.86 13.55 5.83
C PRO A 240 12.28 12.98 5.62
N MET A 241 13.13 12.99 6.65
CA MET A 241 14.52 12.57 6.57
C MET A 241 14.78 11.31 7.41
N VAL A 242 15.31 10.28 6.80
CA VAL A 242 15.67 9.03 7.50
C VAL A 242 16.70 9.29 8.60
N SER A 243 17.65 10.21 8.37
CA SER A 243 18.67 10.60 9.36
C SER A 243 18.09 11.22 10.64
N GLN A 244 16.83 11.64 10.62
CA GLN A 244 16.13 12.28 11.74
C GLN A 244 15.04 11.39 12.37
N MET A 245 14.99 10.10 12.02
CA MET A 245 14.11 9.16 12.70
C MET A 245 14.41 9.14 14.19
N GLU A 246 13.36 9.07 15.02
CA GLU A 246 13.49 8.99 16.49
C GLU A 246 14.34 7.78 16.91
N THR A 247 14.09 6.64 16.26
CA THR A 247 14.94 5.45 16.36
C THR A 247 15.06 4.80 14.98
N PHE A 248 16.23 4.20 14.68
CA PHE A 248 16.39 3.48 13.41
C PHE A 248 15.84 2.05 13.41
N ASN A 249 15.39 1.54 14.54
CA ASN A 249 14.94 0.16 14.69
C ASN A 249 13.42 0.03 14.90
N SER A 250 12.67 1.10 14.72
CA SER A 250 11.20 1.11 14.65
C SER A 250 10.73 2.41 13.98
N SER A 251 9.49 2.45 13.47
CA SER A 251 8.87 3.66 12.95
C SER A 251 7.83 4.19 13.93
N ARG A 252 8.01 5.43 14.39
CA ARG A 252 7.01 6.11 15.21
C ARG A 252 5.69 6.28 14.46
N ALA A 253 5.73 6.55 13.16
CA ALA A 253 4.53 6.68 12.35
C ALA A 253 3.73 5.38 12.32
N PHE A 254 4.38 4.21 12.21
CA PHE A 254 3.73 2.89 12.23
C PHE A 254 3.09 2.63 13.60
N LYS A 255 3.87 2.83 14.68
CA LYS A 255 3.41 2.66 16.07
C LYS A 255 2.27 3.60 16.47
N THR A 256 2.04 4.66 15.71
CA THR A 256 0.91 5.57 15.91
C THR A 256 -0.28 5.18 15.05
N ALA A 257 -0.10 5.02 13.74
CA ALA A 257 -1.19 4.76 12.80
C ALA A 257 -1.88 3.41 13.04
N GLY A 258 -1.09 2.36 13.29
CA GLY A 258 -1.61 1.02 13.57
C GLY A 258 -2.54 0.97 14.78
N PRO A 259 -2.06 1.28 16.00
CA PRO A 259 -2.88 1.25 17.20
C PRO A 259 -4.12 2.15 17.14
N LEU A 260 -4.06 3.31 16.45
CA LEU A 260 -5.23 4.14 16.21
C LEU A 260 -6.30 3.40 15.39
N ALA A 261 -5.90 2.73 14.31
CA ALA A 261 -6.81 1.97 13.47
C ALA A 261 -7.43 0.78 14.23
N PHE A 262 -6.64 0.03 14.98
CA PHE A 262 -7.12 -1.08 15.83
C PHE A 262 -8.10 -0.61 16.91
N LYS A 263 -7.76 0.49 17.57
CA LYS A 263 -8.63 1.11 18.60
C LYS A 263 -9.97 1.55 18.01
N GLU A 264 -9.95 2.21 16.85
CA GLU A 264 -11.16 2.67 16.16
C GLU A 264 -12.01 1.49 15.69
N ALA A 265 -11.38 0.44 15.16
CA ALA A 265 -12.04 -0.79 14.75
C ALA A 265 -12.59 -1.61 15.93
N GLY A 266 -12.05 -1.44 17.14
CA GLY A 266 -12.42 -2.22 18.31
C GLY A 266 -12.06 -3.70 18.20
N ILE A 267 -10.90 -4.01 17.60
CA ILE A 267 -10.41 -5.38 17.40
C ILE A 267 -9.05 -5.58 18.07
N ALA A 268 -8.71 -6.85 18.30
CA ALA A 268 -7.37 -7.27 18.71
C ALA A 268 -6.62 -7.93 17.53
N HIS A 269 -5.30 -8.06 17.63
CA HIS A 269 -4.44 -8.67 16.60
C HIS A 269 -4.88 -10.10 16.22
N LYS A 270 -5.39 -10.88 17.19
CA LYS A 270 -5.90 -12.24 16.97
C LYS A 270 -7.15 -12.33 16.09
N ASP A 271 -7.85 -11.20 15.90
CA ASP A 271 -9.06 -11.12 15.09
C ASP A 271 -8.76 -10.86 13.60
N VAL A 272 -7.47 -10.64 13.26
CA VAL A 272 -7.04 -10.33 11.90
C VAL A 272 -6.81 -11.62 11.12
N ASP A 273 -7.56 -11.78 10.02
CA ASP A 273 -7.48 -12.95 9.13
C ASP A 273 -6.51 -12.74 7.97
N HIS A 274 -6.32 -11.49 7.55
CA HIS A 274 -5.54 -11.10 6.39
C HIS A 274 -4.79 -9.78 6.64
N LEU A 275 -3.53 -9.73 6.23
CA LEU A 275 -2.67 -8.57 6.44
C LEU A 275 -1.99 -8.14 5.15
N MET A 276 -2.07 -6.86 4.84
CA MET A 276 -1.25 -6.20 3.81
C MET A 276 -0.32 -5.22 4.50
N ILE A 277 0.98 -5.36 4.28
CA ILE A 277 1.99 -4.39 4.69
C ILE A 277 2.77 -4.00 3.44
N TYR A 278 2.73 -2.73 3.10
CA TYR A 278 3.46 -2.19 1.96
C TYR A 278 4.95 -2.59 1.99
N ASP A 279 5.41 -3.31 0.99
CA ASP A 279 6.73 -3.91 0.87
C ASP A 279 7.53 -3.35 -0.32
N ALA A 280 7.86 -2.05 -0.30
CA ALA A 280 8.82 -1.50 -1.26
C ALA A 280 10.20 -2.19 -1.15
N PHE A 281 10.52 -2.71 0.01
CA PHE A 281 11.71 -3.52 0.31
C PHE A 281 11.37 -4.59 1.34
N ALA A 282 12.13 -5.68 1.34
CA ALA A 282 11.86 -6.85 2.18
C ALA A 282 11.83 -6.59 3.70
N HIS A 283 12.39 -5.49 4.18
CA HIS A 283 12.37 -5.17 5.61
C HIS A 283 11.03 -4.63 6.12
N LEU A 284 10.23 -4.00 5.26
CA LEU A 284 8.99 -3.33 5.69
C LEU A 284 7.97 -4.27 6.35
N PRO A 285 7.75 -5.51 5.86
CA PRO A 285 6.95 -6.49 6.59
C PRO A 285 7.46 -6.82 7.99
N LEU A 286 8.78 -6.85 8.21
CA LEU A 286 9.39 -7.11 9.52
C LEU A 286 9.11 -5.96 10.49
N PHE A 287 9.36 -4.72 10.05
CA PHE A 287 9.02 -3.52 10.83
C PHE A 287 7.52 -3.47 11.13
N GLY A 288 6.68 -3.70 10.11
CA GLY A 288 5.23 -3.64 10.26
C GLY A 288 4.70 -4.67 11.26
N LEU A 289 5.17 -5.91 11.24
CA LEU A 289 4.77 -6.93 12.23
C LEU A 289 5.09 -6.51 13.66
N GLY A 290 6.27 -5.90 13.88
CA GLY A 290 6.67 -5.42 15.20
C GLY A 290 5.98 -4.12 15.61
N ASP A 291 6.02 -3.09 14.75
CA ASP A 291 5.50 -1.75 15.06
C ASP A 291 3.97 -1.71 15.19
N LEU A 292 3.25 -2.57 14.46
CA LEU A 292 1.81 -2.74 14.61
C LEU A 292 1.44 -3.55 15.86
N GLY A 293 2.40 -4.24 16.49
CA GLY A 293 2.21 -4.98 17.74
C GLY A 293 1.73 -6.43 17.55
N PHE A 294 1.90 -7.02 16.38
CA PHE A 294 1.55 -8.44 16.17
C PHE A 294 2.45 -9.38 16.95
N MET A 295 3.73 -9.03 17.12
CA MET A 295 4.72 -9.82 17.84
C MET A 295 5.93 -8.97 18.26
N PRO A 296 6.80 -9.46 19.18
CA PRO A 296 8.11 -8.87 19.45
C PRO A 296 8.97 -8.78 18.18
N TYR A 297 9.80 -7.74 18.06
CA TYR A 297 10.61 -7.50 16.86
C TYR A 297 11.57 -8.66 16.56
N GLU A 298 12.18 -9.25 17.57
CA GLU A 298 13.12 -10.39 17.46
C GLU A 298 12.47 -11.64 16.88
N GLU A 299 11.14 -11.76 16.95
CA GLU A 299 10.39 -12.90 16.42
C GLU A 299 9.97 -12.70 14.96
N THR A 300 9.93 -11.46 14.45
CA THR A 300 9.35 -11.12 13.13
C THR A 300 10.00 -11.87 11.99
N GLY A 301 11.33 -11.92 11.96
CA GLY A 301 12.10 -12.61 10.92
C GLY A 301 11.89 -14.12 10.94
N ARG A 302 11.91 -14.72 12.13
CA ARG A 302 11.65 -16.15 12.31
C ARG A 302 10.22 -16.51 11.95
N PHE A 303 9.24 -15.69 12.35
CA PHE A 303 7.83 -15.93 12.04
C PHE A 303 7.58 -16.05 10.53
N ILE A 304 8.20 -15.16 9.73
CA ILE A 304 8.10 -15.24 8.27
C ILE A 304 8.87 -16.44 7.73
N ALA A 305 10.11 -16.67 8.19
CA ALA A 305 10.95 -17.76 7.73
C ALA A 305 10.35 -19.15 8.01
N ASP A 306 9.64 -19.31 9.15
CA ASP A 306 8.92 -20.52 9.52
C ASP A 306 7.62 -20.73 8.70
N GLY A 307 7.33 -19.83 7.74
CA GLY A 307 6.21 -19.98 6.80
C GLY A 307 4.84 -19.53 7.33
N ASN A 308 4.79 -18.81 8.46
CA ASN A 308 3.51 -18.40 9.05
C ASN A 308 2.75 -17.36 8.21
N THR A 309 3.41 -16.69 7.27
CA THR A 309 2.80 -15.65 6.40
C THR A 309 2.56 -16.11 4.97
N ARG A 310 2.92 -17.35 4.62
CA ARG A 310 2.75 -17.96 3.29
C ARG A 310 1.33 -18.46 3.05
N PRO A 311 1.00 -18.92 1.83
CA PRO A 311 -0.27 -19.62 1.56
C PRO A 311 -0.51 -20.78 2.54
N GLY A 312 -1.64 -20.71 3.27
CA GLY A 312 -1.97 -21.67 4.34
C GLY A 312 -1.30 -21.43 5.67
N GLY A 313 -0.51 -20.35 5.82
CA GLY A 313 0.11 -19.93 7.09
C GLY A 313 -0.89 -19.30 8.06
N LYS A 314 -0.44 -19.03 9.28
CA LYS A 314 -1.28 -18.53 10.39
C LYS A 314 -1.77 -17.08 10.18
N LEU A 315 -0.97 -16.24 9.51
CA LEU A 315 -1.27 -14.83 9.24
C LEU A 315 -0.89 -14.52 7.78
N PRO A 316 -1.77 -14.79 6.82
CA PRO A 316 -1.54 -14.53 5.40
C PRO A 316 -1.15 -13.06 5.17
N LEU A 317 0.03 -12.83 4.55
CA LEU A 317 0.60 -11.49 4.38
C LEU A 317 0.90 -11.22 2.90
N ASN A 318 0.44 -10.07 2.38
CA ASN A 318 0.67 -9.60 1.01
C ASN A 318 0.26 -10.62 -0.06
N THR A 319 -0.96 -11.09 0.01
CA THR A 319 -1.51 -12.24 -0.72
C THR A 319 -1.57 -12.06 -2.24
N ASN A 320 -1.38 -10.85 -2.77
CA ASN A 320 -1.22 -10.61 -4.20
C ASN A 320 0.23 -10.80 -4.71
N GLY A 321 1.22 -10.91 -3.81
CA GLY A 321 2.64 -10.99 -4.11
C GLY A 321 3.45 -9.73 -3.77
N GLY A 322 2.80 -8.71 -3.24
CA GLY A 322 3.45 -7.49 -2.74
C GLY A 322 4.11 -6.63 -3.81
N GLY A 323 4.78 -5.60 -3.39
CA GLY A 323 5.63 -4.75 -4.22
C GLY A 323 6.85 -5.50 -4.78
N LEU A 324 7.25 -6.60 -4.12
CA LEU A 324 8.41 -7.40 -4.52
C LEU A 324 8.13 -8.34 -5.69
N SER A 325 6.87 -8.74 -5.92
CA SER A 325 6.55 -9.73 -6.96
C SER A 325 5.28 -9.44 -7.76
N TYR A 326 4.33 -8.67 -7.20
CA TYR A 326 3.11 -8.30 -7.93
C TYR A 326 3.32 -7.08 -8.81
N MET A 327 3.37 -5.89 -8.22
CA MET A 327 3.41 -4.60 -8.90
C MET A 327 4.03 -3.53 -8.02
N HIS A 328 4.72 -2.56 -8.63
CA HIS A 328 5.11 -1.32 -7.95
C HIS A 328 5.37 -0.23 -8.99
N SER A 329 4.38 0.61 -9.28
CA SER A 329 4.47 1.64 -10.32
C SER A 329 5.18 2.94 -9.86
N GLY A 330 5.62 2.97 -8.62
CA GLY A 330 6.22 4.11 -7.90
C GLY A 330 5.66 4.22 -6.51
N MET A 331 4.42 3.74 -6.31
CA MET A 331 3.77 3.53 -5.02
C MET A 331 2.97 2.23 -5.08
N TYR A 332 2.90 1.50 -3.95
CA TYR A 332 2.19 0.22 -3.88
C TYR A 332 0.89 0.30 -3.06
N GLY A 333 0.70 1.33 -2.24
CA GLY A 333 -0.40 1.39 -1.29
C GLY A 333 -1.79 1.16 -1.89
N MET A 334 -2.05 1.66 -3.11
CA MET A 334 -3.32 1.40 -3.81
C MET A 334 -3.50 -0.10 -4.11
N TYR A 335 -2.46 -0.80 -4.54
CA TYR A 335 -2.53 -2.24 -4.82
C TYR A 335 -2.75 -3.08 -3.56
N ALA A 336 -2.22 -2.63 -2.41
CA ALA A 336 -2.48 -3.25 -1.12
C ALA A 336 -3.95 -3.09 -0.70
N LEU A 337 -4.53 -1.89 -0.90
CA LEU A 337 -5.96 -1.63 -0.68
C LEU A 337 -6.84 -2.48 -1.61
N GLN A 338 -6.49 -2.55 -2.90
CA GLN A 338 -7.19 -3.40 -3.90
C GLN A 338 -7.22 -4.86 -3.46
N GLU A 339 -6.09 -5.39 -2.99
CA GLU A 339 -6.03 -6.78 -2.53
C GLU A 339 -6.87 -7.00 -1.28
N SER A 340 -6.81 -6.08 -0.29
CA SER A 340 -7.67 -6.15 0.89
C SER A 340 -9.15 -6.17 0.52
N VAL A 341 -9.57 -5.36 -0.46
CA VAL A 341 -10.95 -5.34 -0.97
C VAL A 341 -11.30 -6.66 -1.66
N ARG A 342 -10.41 -7.22 -2.51
CA ARG A 342 -10.63 -8.52 -3.18
C ARG A 342 -10.82 -9.65 -2.17
N GLN A 343 -9.98 -9.68 -1.13
CA GLN A 343 -10.07 -10.69 -0.06
C GLN A 343 -11.40 -10.58 0.69
N MET A 344 -11.83 -9.38 1.03
CA MET A 344 -13.12 -9.17 1.72
C MET A 344 -14.34 -9.45 0.84
N ARG A 345 -14.22 -9.25 -0.47
CA ARG A 345 -15.26 -9.63 -1.45
C ARG A 345 -15.30 -11.13 -1.75
N GLY A 346 -14.25 -11.89 -1.43
CA GLY A 346 -14.14 -13.31 -1.76
C GLY A 346 -13.77 -13.60 -3.21
N ILE A 347 -13.11 -12.66 -3.89
CA ILE A 347 -12.74 -12.72 -5.32
C ILE A 347 -11.22 -12.63 -5.57
N ALA A 348 -10.40 -12.70 -4.53
CA ALA A 348 -8.97 -12.67 -4.68
C ALA A 348 -8.45 -13.93 -5.40
N PRO A 349 -7.46 -13.82 -6.31
CA PRO A 349 -6.88 -14.98 -6.99
C PRO A 349 -6.31 -16.02 -6.03
N ALA A 350 -5.73 -15.57 -4.92
CA ALA A 350 -5.23 -16.39 -3.83
C ALA A 350 -6.06 -16.11 -2.56
N GLN A 351 -7.32 -16.51 -2.57
CA GLN A 351 -8.28 -16.23 -1.51
C GLN A 351 -7.88 -16.89 -0.19
N VAL A 352 -7.86 -16.09 0.89
CA VAL A 352 -7.76 -16.56 2.26
C VAL A 352 -9.13 -17.11 2.69
N PRO A 353 -9.24 -18.39 3.08
CA PRO A 353 -10.53 -18.98 3.45
C PRO A 353 -11.15 -18.27 4.65
N ASN A 354 -12.46 -17.98 4.56
CA ASN A 354 -13.27 -17.41 5.65
C ASN A 354 -12.77 -16.08 6.22
N ALA A 355 -11.94 -15.33 5.49
CA ALA A 355 -11.44 -14.04 5.95
C ALA A 355 -12.59 -13.04 6.12
N LYS A 356 -12.64 -12.41 7.29
CA LYS A 356 -13.64 -11.41 7.69
C LYS A 356 -13.01 -10.05 7.98
N ILE A 357 -11.77 -10.03 8.44
CA ILE A 357 -11.04 -8.82 8.81
C ILE A 357 -9.71 -8.77 8.08
N SER A 358 -9.52 -7.70 7.32
CA SER A 358 -8.27 -7.39 6.64
C SER A 358 -7.67 -6.08 7.18
N VAL A 359 -6.41 -6.11 7.57
CA VAL A 359 -5.64 -4.91 7.92
C VAL A 359 -4.73 -4.55 6.76
N CYS A 360 -4.81 -3.31 6.28
CA CYS A 360 -3.96 -2.77 5.23
C CYS A 360 -3.13 -1.62 5.79
N HIS A 361 -1.82 -1.81 5.82
CA HIS A 361 -0.85 -0.86 6.37
C HIS A 361 0.11 -0.38 5.30
N GLY A 362 0.35 0.94 5.25
CA GLY A 362 1.20 1.57 4.26
C GLY A 362 2.28 2.47 4.87
N VAL A 363 3.41 2.55 4.16
CA VAL A 363 4.49 3.49 4.40
C VAL A 363 4.46 4.60 3.36
N GLY A 364 4.72 5.82 3.78
CA GLY A 364 4.93 6.97 2.94
C GLY A 364 6.37 7.49 3.07
N GLY A 365 7.00 7.78 1.93
CA GLY A 365 8.43 8.08 1.91
C GLY A 365 9.24 6.92 2.50
N MET A 366 10.32 7.23 3.19
CA MET A 366 11.15 6.24 3.89
C MET A 366 10.89 6.37 5.39
N PHE A 367 9.81 5.73 5.87
CA PHE A 367 9.25 5.86 7.23
C PHE A 367 8.69 7.25 7.59
N ALA A 368 8.56 8.17 6.62
CA ALA A 368 8.14 9.55 6.88
C ALA A 368 6.66 9.67 7.29
N ALA A 369 5.83 8.78 6.79
CA ALA A 369 4.40 8.76 7.07
C ALA A 369 3.86 7.32 7.08
N SER A 370 2.68 7.15 7.65
CA SER A 370 1.98 5.87 7.68
C SER A 370 0.46 6.05 7.63
N GLY A 371 -0.22 5.10 6.99
CA GLY A 371 -1.65 4.94 7.02
C GLY A 371 -2.03 3.48 7.27
N THR A 372 -3.06 3.25 8.07
CA THR A 372 -3.58 1.91 8.36
C THR A 372 -5.09 1.92 8.23
N ILE A 373 -5.64 0.97 7.48
CA ILE A 373 -7.08 0.78 7.31
C ILE A 373 -7.44 -0.63 7.75
N VAL A 374 -8.49 -0.76 8.53
CA VAL A 374 -9.10 -2.04 8.89
C VAL A 374 -10.39 -2.19 8.10
N PHE A 375 -10.47 -3.25 7.32
CA PHE A 375 -11.63 -3.59 6.51
C PHE A 375 -12.35 -4.82 7.05
N THR A 376 -13.68 -4.88 6.78
CA THR A 376 -14.48 -6.07 7.01
C THR A 376 -15.52 -6.26 5.91
N ASN A 377 -15.96 -7.49 5.74
CA ASN A 377 -17.07 -7.86 4.86
C ASN A 377 -18.41 -8.04 5.60
N GLU A 378 -18.45 -7.71 6.89
CA GLU A 378 -19.63 -7.76 7.76
C GLU A 378 -19.94 -6.34 8.27
N ARG A 379 -21.23 -5.96 8.28
CA ARG A 379 -21.68 -4.64 8.78
C ARG A 379 -21.96 -4.65 10.28
#